data_1c5d24903ac9bffac5de48f6925a8d2a
#
_entry.id   1c5d24903ac9bffac5de48f6925a8d2a
#
_cell.length_a   1.000
_cell.length_b   1.000
_cell.length_c   1.000
_cell.angle_alpha   90.00
_cell.angle_beta   90.00
_cell.angle_gamma   90.00
#
_symmetry.space_group_name_H-M   'P 1'
#
loop_
_entity.id
_entity.type
_entity.pdbx_description
1 polymer ?
#
loop_
_entity_poly.entity_id
_entity_poly.type
_entity_poly.pdbx_seq_one_letter_code
_entity_poly.pdbx_strand_id
1 'polypeptide(L)'
;MPCPLACAHDGGSDASRTRHSIVSGEFADLVDMFERAPDAHAVDPEAAAASRKRRRIAGIVAGATALALVTTASIYSVSALTSAIPLSTAHLTAPGVTPGPVAAMTLPVVGSSAIVVSGENDFEAFTGSREMVGALDADAARPIASISKVITALVVLDAKPLGIDEPGPTITFTAADDDLYDKYYVLGATTHTMKKGERMTQRDALEVMLVASASNYAEAVANWAFGSPAGFRNATKTWLAKNGLNATVVVEPTGIDPRNVSTPAELITLGRLAMADPVLAVIVQSPSLDVPGHSPVSNSNTLLGQGGVNGIKTGTLAPYGSNLLFSSVIDVGIGEPLTVTGATLGAFDRDSLSREIMTTLQSIKGGFRSIPLVDQGRVLGTYTTPWGDSASVVTGKAGTLLTWSDTPVTSEITSSSLGEGESGTVVGSITYTAGPRTSSVPLVLDGTIEPPSAWWRLTHPAEVFGW
;
A
#
# COMPACT_ATOMS: atom_id res chain seq x y z
N MET A 1 22.10 -4.37 -47.88
CA MET A 1 22.96 -3.91 -49.02
C MET A 1 24.07 -3.06 -48.43
N PRO A 2 25.28 -3.14 -48.94
CA PRO A 2 26.16 -4.32 -48.87
C PRO A 2 27.51 -3.99 -48.19
N CYS A 3 28.19 -5.05 -47.77
CA CYS A 3 29.67 -5.13 -47.73
C CYS A 3 30.28 -4.63 -49.10
N PRO A 4 31.60 -4.34 -49.23
CA PRO A 4 32.55 -5.40 -49.09
C PRO A 4 34.01 -4.98 -48.68
N LEU A 5 34.82 -6.00 -48.27
CA LEU A 5 36.11 -6.45 -48.90
C LEU A 5 37.30 -5.47 -48.82
N ALA A 6 38.50 -5.80 -48.64
CA ALA A 6 39.26 -7.06 -48.70
C ALA A 6 40.73 -6.76 -48.57
N CYS A 7 41.52 -7.82 -48.45
CA CYS A 7 42.88 -8.06 -48.91
C CYS A 7 44.05 -7.43 -48.10
N ALA A 8 44.90 -8.16 -47.52
CA ALA A 8 45.71 -9.30 -47.93
C ALA A 8 47.13 -8.89 -48.34
N HIS A 9 48.03 -9.78 -48.02
CA HIS A 9 49.40 -10.06 -48.53
C HIS A 9 50.54 -9.54 -47.64
N ASP A 10 51.43 -10.26 -47.25
CA ASP A 10 52.12 -11.44 -47.74
C ASP A 10 53.62 -11.29 -47.44
N GLY A 11 54.27 -12.36 -47.25
CA GLY A 11 55.73 -12.59 -47.56
C GLY A 11 56.63 -12.47 -46.31
N GLY A 12 57.30 -13.44 -45.85
CA GLY A 12 57.83 -14.58 -46.47
C GLY A 12 59.34 -14.67 -46.19
N SER A 13 59.74 -15.80 -45.65
CA SER A 13 61.01 -16.45 -45.87
C SER A 13 62.32 -15.64 -45.60
N ASP A 14 63.34 -16.11 -45.10
CA ASP A 14 64.05 -17.37 -45.41
C ASP A 14 65.28 -17.55 -44.51
N ALA A 15 65.62 -18.77 -44.42
CA ALA A 15 66.77 -19.43 -43.87
C ALA A 15 68.14 -18.83 -44.22
N SER A 16 69.15 -19.08 -43.41
CA SER A 16 70.29 -19.93 -43.75
C SER A 16 71.40 -19.84 -42.68
N ARG A 17 71.70 -20.93 -42.10
CA ARG A 17 73.02 -21.63 -42.08
C ARG A 17 74.26 -20.74 -42.41
N THR A 18 75.18 -20.70 -41.44
CA THR A 18 76.55 -21.05 -41.83
C THR A 18 77.30 -21.64 -40.64
N ARG A 19 77.84 -22.85 -40.87
CA ARG A 19 78.98 -23.49 -40.14
C ARG A 19 80.21 -22.75 -40.48
N HIS A 20 81.21 -22.78 -39.59
CA HIS A 20 82.63 -23.19 -39.78
C HIS A 20 83.35 -22.88 -38.47
N SER A 21 83.91 -23.82 -37.75
CA SER A 21 85.07 -24.65 -38.01
C SER A 21 86.36 -23.98 -37.61
N ILE A 22 87.05 -24.75 -36.72
CA ILE A 22 88.57 -24.85 -36.60
C ILE A 22 89.13 -23.81 -35.63
N VAL A 23 90.03 -24.11 -34.66
CA VAL A 23 91.18 -24.96 -34.68
C VAL A 23 91.68 -25.18 -33.25
N SER A 24 91.96 -26.40 -32.94
CA SER A 24 93.12 -26.98 -32.28
C SER A 24 94.30 -26.02 -31.96
N GLY A 25 94.69 -26.04 -30.73
CA GLY A 25 96.00 -25.48 -30.29
C GLY A 25 95.95 -25.23 -28.78
N GLU A 26 96.62 -25.96 -28.05
CA GLU A 26 96.99 -25.85 -26.64
C GLU A 26 96.64 -27.07 -25.77
N PHE A 27 97.02 -28.25 -26.32
CA PHE A 27 97.08 -29.47 -25.51
C PHE A 27 98.54 -29.77 -25.05
N ALA A 28 99.47 -28.82 -25.30
CA ALA A 28 100.87 -29.03 -24.93
C ALA A 28 101.24 -28.47 -23.54
N ASP A 29 100.51 -27.56 -22.96
CA ASP A 29 100.88 -26.94 -21.65
C ASP A 29 100.26 -27.63 -20.42
N LEU A 30 99.51 -28.71 -20.58
CA LEU A 30 98.86 -29.39 -19.47
C LEU A 30 99.60 -30.58 -18.90
N VAL A 31 100.75 -30.96 -19.50
CA VAL A 31 101.55 -32.09 -19.04
C VAL A 31 102.67 -31.68 -18.07
N ASP A 32 103.16 -30.42 -18.10
CA ASP A 32 104.26 -29.96 -17.24
C ASP A 32 103.74 -29.43 -15.83
N MET A 33 102.48 -29.52 -15.53
CA MET A 33 101.93 -29.12 -14.24
C MET A 33 101.65 -30.27 -13.26
N PHE A 34 101.98 -31.53 -13.64
CA PHE A 34 101.72 -32.69 -12.80
C PHE A 34 102.95 -33.28 -12.12
N GLU A 35 104.26 -32.74 -12.34
CA GLU A 35 105.46 -33.23 -11.69
C GLU A 35 106.06 -32.34 -10.60
N ARG A 36 105.19 -31.66 -9.81
CA ARG A 36 105.67 -31.15 -8.49
C ARG A 36 104.71 -31.55 -7.42
N ALA A 37 104.90 -32.69 -6.82
CA ALA A 37 104.31 -33.03 -5.57
C ALA A 37 104.97 -32.19 -4.46
N PRO A 38 104.23 -31.34 -3.79
CA PRO A 38 104.64 -30.79 -2.51
C PRO A 38 104.44 -31.84 -1.42
N ASP A 39 105.40 -31.94 -0.58
CA ASP A 39 105.50 -32.77 0.61
C ASP A 39 104.19 -32.95 1.37
N ALA A 40 103.94 -34.21 1.71
CA ALA A 40 102.87 -34.57 2.62
C ALA A 40 103.02 -33.86 4.00
N HIS A 41 102.41 -32.73 4.11
CA HIS A 41 102.17 -32.19 5.47
C HIS A 41 101.31 -33.18 6.20
N ALA A 42 101.85 -33.78 7.27
CA ALA A 42 101.16 -34.59 8.23
C ALA A 42 99.90 -33.78 8.70
N VAL A 43 98.74 -34.23 8.32
CA VAL A 43 97.50 -33.64 8.76
C VAL A 43 97.40 -33.92 10.25
N ASP A 44 97.55 -32.89 11.09
CA ASP A 44 97.33 -32.92 12.53
C ASP A 44 96.03 -33.67 12.86
N PRO A 45 96.01 -34.82 13.51
CA PRO A 45 94.80 -35.60 13.74
C PRO A 45 93.77 -34.86 14.59
N GLU A 46 94.18 -33.90 15.44
CA GLU A 46 93.33 -33.08 16.24
C GLU A 46 92.63 -32.03 15.36
N ALA A 47 93.30 -31.42 14.41
CA ALA A 47 92.74 -30.49 13.46
C ALA A 47 91.72 -31.15 12.50
N ALA A 48 92.04 -32.40 12.06
CA ALA A 48 91.13 -33.22 11.25
C ALA A 48 89.90 -33.69 12.05
N ALA A 49 90.07 -34.03 13.32
CA ALA A 49 88.92 -34.36 14.19
C ALA A 49 88.06 -33.14 14.52
N ALA A 50 88.67 -31.96 14.75
CA ALA A 50 87.93 -30.69 14.98
C ALA A 50 87.17 -30.25 13.75
N SER A 51 87.73 -30.41 12.54
CA SER A 51 87.03 -30.09 11.25
C SER A 51 85.87 -31.02 10.97
N ARG A 52 86.02 -32.36 11.28
CA ARG A 52 84.90 -33.33 11.18
C ARG A 52 83.79 -33.02 12.21
N LYS A 53 84.15 -32.65 13.43
CA LYS A 53 83.17 -32.22 14.47
C LYS A 53 82.44 -30.95 14.04
N ARG A 54 83.11 -29.93 13.56
CA ARG A 54 82.55 -28.70 13.01
C ARG A 54 81.58 -28.98 11.83
N ARG A 55 81.99 -29.85 10.86
CA ARG A 55 81.13 -30.24 9.75
C ARG A 55 79.91 -31.04 10.18
N ARG A 56 80.01 -31.92 11.22
CA ARG A 56 78.87 -32.62 11.78
C ARG A 56 77.91 -31.68 12.51
N ILE A 57 78.43 -30.73 13.30
CA ILE A 57 77.64 -29.74 14.00
C ILE A 57 76.97 -28.82 12.96
N ALA A 58 77.70 -28.34 11.93
CA ALA A 58 77.16 -27.56 10.85
C ALA A 58 76.02 -28.30 10.09
N GLY A 59 76.21 -29.60 9.82
CA GLY A 59 75.20 -30.46 9.20
C GLY A 59 73.93 -30.64 10.08
N ILE A 60 74.17 -30.86 11.39
CA ILE A 60 73.03 -30.95 12.32
C ILE A 60 72.24 -29.60 12.45
N VAL A 61 72.98 -28.49 12.54
CA VAL A 61 72.37 -27.17 12.59
C VAL A 61 71.59 -26.85 11.28
N ALA A 62 72.25 -27.13 10.12
CA ALA A 62 71.61 -26.97 8.81
C ALA A 62 70.32 -27.83 8.70
N GLY A 63 70.45 -29.13 9.14
CA GLY A 63 69.31 -30.05 9.13
C GLY A 63 68.17 -29.60 10.10
N ALA A 64 68.52 -29.14 11.31
CA ALA A 64 67.57 -28.59 12.27
C ALA A 64 66.90 -27.30 11.75
N THR A 65 67.67 -26.41 11.12
CA THR A 65 67.15 -25.19 10.49
C THR A 65 66.24 -25.52 9.33
N ALA A 66 66.65 -26.45 8.47
CA ALA A 66 65.82 -26.92 7.34
C ALA A 66 64.54 -27.57 7.84
N LEU A 67 64.59 -28.41 8.86
CA LEU A 67 63.39 -29.00 9.49
C LEU A 67 62.48 -27.94 10.10
N ALA A 68 63.05 -26.96 10.83
CA ALA A 68 62.30 -25.85 11.41
C ALA A 68 61.62 -25.02 10.32
N LEU A 69 62.31 -24.69 9.21
CA LEU A 69 61.74 -23.96 8.09
C LEU A 69 60.60 -24.74 7.41
N VAL A 70 60.80 -26.04 7.17
CA VAL A 70 59.76 -26.91 6.56
C VAL A 70 58.54 -27.01 7.50
N THR A 71 58.80 -27.19 8.81
CA THR A 71 57.69 -27.25 9.79
C THR A 71 56.94 -25.92 9.87
N THR A 72 57.65 -24.80 9.93
CA THR A 72 57.03 -23.47 9.96
C THR A 72 56.24 -23.20 8.66
N ALA A 73 56.80 -23.51 7.50
CA ALA A 73 56.16 -23.39 6.21
C ALA A 73 54.89 -24.27 6.10
N SER A 74 54.98 -25.50 6.65
CA SER A 74 53.82 -26.42 6.67
C SER A 74 52.72 -25.92 7.58
N ILE A 75 53.06 -25.47 8.80
CA ILE A 75 52.08 -24.90 9.72
C ILE A 75 51.46 -23.68 9.13
N TYR A 76 52.22 -22.76 8.55
CA TYR A 76 51.73 -21.58 7.85
C TYR A 76 50.77 -21.94 6.72
N SER A 77 51.19 -22.85 5.85
CA SER A 77 50.41 -23.29 4.68
C SER A 77 49.06 -23.90 5.13
N VAL A 78 49.09 -24.81 6.11
CA VAL A 78 47.88 -25.42 6.63
C VAL A 78 47.00 -24.33 7.25
N SER A 79 47.54 -23.46 8.10
CA SER A 79 46.77 -22.37 8.75
C SER A 79 46.19 -21.44 7.69
N ALA A 80 46.93 -20.99 6.71
CA ALA A 80 46.45 -20.09 5.67
C ALA A 80 45.36 -20.72 4.79
N LEU A 81 45.48 -22.00 4.48
CA LEU A 81 44.51 -22.72 3.63
C LEU A 81 43.22 -23.13 4.40
N THR A 82 43.28 -23.28 5.74
CA THR A 82 42.16 -23.69 6.56
C THR A 82 41.48 -22.52 7.33
N SER A 83 42.09 -21.34 7.33
CA SER A 83 41.51 -20.15 7.94
C SER A 83 40.18 -19.77 7.27
N ALA A 84 39.31 -19.07 7.98
CA ALA A 84 38.09 -18.52 7.42
C ALA A 84 38.37 -17.63 6.20
N ILE A 85 37.45 -17.67 5.22
CA ILE A 85 37.57 -16.83 4.02
C ILE A 85 37.30 -15.37 4.45
N PRO A 86 38.15 -14.41 4.05
CA PRO A 86 37.88 -13.00 4.28
C PRO A 86 36.54 -12.60 3.65
N LEU A 87 35.84 -11.67 4.31
CA LEU A 87 34.52 -11.26 3.87
C LEU A 87 34.60 -10.16 2.81
N SER A 88 33.65 -10.18 1.88
CA SER A 88 33.44 -9.13 0.88
C SER A 88 32.91 -7.85 1.49
N THR A 89 33.14 -6.74 0.83
CA THR A 89 32.56 -5.43 1.15
C THR A 89 31.39 -5.14 0.21
N ALA A 90 30.26 -4.75 0.78
CA ALA A 90 29.07 -4.35 0.04
C ALA A 90 29.08 -2.82 -0.19
N HIS A 91 28.92 -2.40 -1.45
CA HIS A 91 28.70 -1.01 -1.84
C HIS A 91 27.31 -0.90 -2.46
N LEU A 92 26.29 -0.66 -1.62
CA LEU A 92 24.89 -0.67 -2.00
C LEU A 92 24.26 0.70 -1.82
N THR A 93 23.43 1.11 -2.78
CA THR A 93 22.69 2.38 -2.75
C THR A 93 21.22 2.11 -3.01
N ALA A 94 20.36 2.58 -2.11
CA ALA A 94 18.93 2.49 -2.27
C ALA A 94 18.45 3.48 -3.35
N PRO A 95 17.60 3.04 -4.29
CA PRO A 95 16.98 3.94 -5.25
C PRO A 95 15.98 4.85 -4.55
N GLY A 96 15.92 6.12 -4.96
CA GLY A 96 14.85 7.04 -4.54
C GLY A 96 13.49 6.58 -5.08
N VAL A 97 12.46 6.72 -4.26
CA VAL A 97 11.06 6.48 -4.65
C VAL A 97 10.34 7.81 -4.74
N THR A 98 9.64 8.05 -5.84
CA THR A 98 8.81 9.25 -5.99
C THR A 98 7.47 9.01 -5.28
N PRO A 99 7.08 9.82 -4.31
CA PRO A 99 5.77 9.74 -3.68
C PRO A 99 4.63 9.93 -4.68
N GLY A 100 3.43 9.49 -4.32
CA GLY A 100 2.22 9.78 -5.09
C GLY A 100 1.91 11.28 -5.12
N PRO A 101 0.99 11.73 -5.99
CA PRO A 101 0.51 13.11 -5.97
C PRO A 101 -0.35 13.36 -4.72
N VAL A 102 -0.39 14.61 -4.28
CA VAL A 102 -1.24 15.06 -3.17
C VAL A 102 -2.69 14.65 -3.41
N ALA A 103 -3.30 14.00 -2.41
CA ALA A 103 -4.70 13.65 -2.45
C ALA A 103 -5.56 14.88 -2.16
N ALA A 104 -6.60 15.07 -2.99
CA ALA A 104 -7.60 16.11 -2.78
C ALA A 104 -9.00 15.52 -2.94
N MET A 105 -9.86 15.76 -1.96
CA MET A 105 -11.27 15.41 -2.08
C MET A 105 -11.95 16.39 -3.02
N THR A 106 -12.48 15.89 -4.13
CA THR A 106 -13.28 16.70 -5.07
C THR A 106 -14.69 16.84 -4.50
N LEU A 107 -15.14 18.04 -4.26
CA LEU A 107 -16.47 18.32 -3.73
C LEU A 107 -17.45 18.68 -4.84
N PRO A 108 -18.77 18.47 -4.65
CA PRO A 108 -19.79 19.05 -5.50
C PRO A 108 -19.63 20.56 -5.60
N VAL A 109 -19.78 21.10 -6.81
CA VAL A 109 -19.48 22.52 -7.09
C VAL A 109 -20.72 23.42 -7.03
N VAL A 110 -21.92 22.84 -6.98
CA VAL A 110 -23.20 23.56 -6.94
C VAL A 110 -23.94 23.27 -5.66
N GLY A 111 -24.54 24.31 -5.08
CA GLY A 111 -25.30 24.21 -3.83
C GLY A 111 -24.40 24.31 -2.59
N SER A 112 -24.73 23.55 -1.57
CA SER A 112 -23.93 23.43 -0.36
C SER A 112 -23.71 21.95 -0.01
N SER A 113 -22.55 21.60 0.50
CA SER A 113 -22.22 20.19 0.80
C SER A 113 -21.36 20.04 2.04
N ALA A 114 -21.49 18.89 2.68
CA ALA A 114 -20.54 18.36 3.65
C ALA A 114 -20.34 16.86 3.39
N ILE A 115 -19.11 16.41 3.45
CA ILE A 115 -18.73 15.02 3.24
C ILE A 115 -17.71 14.66 4.30
N VAL A 116 -17.98 13.59 5.03
CA VAL A 116 -17.09 13.08 6.06
C VAL A 116 -16.71 11.65 5.72
N VAL A 117 -15.41 11.40 5.63
CA VAL A 117 -14.83 10.08 5.50
C VAL A 117 -14.35 9.64 6.87
N SER A 118 -14.86 8.54 7.36
CA SER A 118 -14.50 7.98 8.67
C SER A 118 -13.86 6.61 8.49
N GLY A 119 -12.85 6.31 9.30
CA GLY A 119 -12.20 5.00 9.34
C GLY A 119 -11.69 4.67 10.73
N GLU A 120 -11.28 3.42 10.89
CA GLU A 120 -10.71 2.89 12.13
C GLU A 120 -9.20 3.21 12.23
N ASN A 121 -8.49 2.46 13.05
CA ASN A 121 -7.08 2.69 13.41
C ASN A 121 -6.14 2.73 12.19
N ASP A 122 -6.36 1.88 11.18
CA ASP A 122 -5.55 1.87 9.97
C ASP A 122 -5.71 3.19 9.19
N PHE A 123 -6.94 3.68 9.05
CA PHE A 123 -7.19 4.97 8.42
C PHE A 123 -6.53 6.13 9.16
N GLU A 124 -6.64 6.18 10.49
CA GLU A 124 -5.97 7.17 11.32
C GLU A 124 -4.45 7.13 11.14
N ALA A 125 -3.86 5.93 11.08
CA ALA A 125 -2.43 5.75 10.88
C ALA A 125 -1.96 6.29 9.51
N PHE A 126 -2.78 6.14 8.45
CA PHE A 126 -2.47 6.68 7.11
C PHE A 126 -2.66 8.18 6.99
N THR A 127 -3.74 8.73 7.59
CA THR A 127 -4.18 10.12 7.36
C THR A 127 -3.87 11.07 8.51
N GLY A 128 -3.51 10.54 9.67
CA GLY A 128 -3.31 11.31 10.91
C GLY A 128 -4.61 11.67 11.62
N SER A 129 -5.77 11.19 11.14
CA SER A 129 -7.09 11.46 11.73
C SER A 129 -8.06 10.33 11.44
N ARG A 130 -9.01 10.09 12.34
CA ARG A 130 -10.13 9.15 12.13
C ARG A 130 -11.18 9.67 11.18
N GLU A 131 -11.14 10.95 10.88
CA GLU A 131 -12.09 11.59 9.97
C GLU A 131 -11.38 12.59 9.05
N MET A 132 -11.81 12.61 7.79
CA MET A 132 -11.50 13.69 6.84
C MET A 132 -12.81 14.38 6.46
N VAL A 133 -12.80 15.70 6.46
CA VAL A 133 -13.97 16.52 6.16
C VAL A 133 -13.72 17.36 4.92
N GLY A 134 -14.65 17.28 3.97
CA GLY A 134 -14.76 18.21 2.85
C GLY A 134 -16.06 18.98 2.95
N ALA A 135 -16.03 20.29 2.75
CA ALA A 135 -17.21 21.13 2.91
C ALA A 135 -17.25 22.29 1.91
N LEU A 136 -18.44 22.61 1.45
CA LEU A 136 -18.76 23.80 0.68
C LEU A 136 -20.03 24.40 1.29
N ASP A 137 -19.95 25.57 1.90
CA ASP A 137 -21.07 26.24 2.57
C ASP A 137 -21.83 25.32 3.53
N ALA A 138 -21.10 24.53 4.35
CA ALA A 138 -21.68 23.46 5.15
C ALA A 138 -22.72 23.90 6.18
N ASP A 139 -22.67 25.16 6.60
CA ASP A 139 -23.58 25.76 7.57
C ASP A 139 -24.74 26.54 6.91
N ALA A 140 -24.80 26.56 5.57
CA ALA A 140 -25.86 27.22 4.85
C ALA A 140 -27.18 26.43 4.95
N ALA A 141 -28.18 26.97 5.69
CA ALA A 141 -29.48 26.36 5.78
C ALA A 141 -30.23 26.45 4.44
N ARG A 142 -30.70 25.29 3.95
CA ARG A 142 -31.43 25.16 2.69
C ARG A 142 -32.63 24.23 2.85
N PRO A 143 -33.70 24.37 2.02
CA PRO A 143 -34.80 23.42 1.98
C PRO A 143 -34.27 21.99 1.69
N ILE A 144 -34.66 21.05 2.57
CA ILE A 144 -34.16 19.65 2.50
C ILE A 144 -35.05 18.71 1.71
N ALA A 145 -36.21 19.19 1.30
CA ALA A 145 -37.20 18.39 0.57
C ALA A 145 -37.46 17.03 1.26
N SER A 146 -37.60 15.96 0.49
CA SER A 146 -37.91 14.61 1.01
C SER A 146 -36.85 14.01 1.95
N ILE A 147 -35.69 14.65 2.17
CA ILE A 147 -34.80 14.25 3.28
C ILE A 147 -35.52 14.36 4.63
N SER A 148 -36.51 15.25 4.76
CA SER A 148 -37.40 15.36 5.93
C SER A 148 -38.02 14.03 6.35
N LYS A 149 -38.26 13.10 5.41
CA LYS A 149 -38.81 11.78 5.70
C LYS A 149 -37.88 10.89 6.51
N VAL A 150 -36.56 11.13 6.44
CA VAL A 150 -35.58 10.46 7.31
C VAL A 150 -35.78 10.92 8.77
N ILE A 151 -35.96 12.22 8.97
CA ILE A 151 -36.26 12.79 10.29
C ILE A 151 -37.59 12.23 10.79
N THR A 152 -38.62 12.20 9.93
CA THR A 152 -39.96 11.66 10.28
C THR A 152 -39.84 10.20 10.71
N ALA A 153 -39.08 9.37 9.97
CA ALA A 153 -38.87 7.96 10.31
C ALA A 153 -38.17 7.79 11.68
N LEU A 154 -37.10 8.53 11.91
CA LEU A 154 -36.36 8.45 13.19
C LEU A 154 -37.19 8.93 14.38
N VAL A 155 -37.97 9.99 14.21
CA VAL A 155 -38.89 10.50 15.25
C VAL A 155 -40.01 9.49 15.53
N VAL A 156 -40.51 8.81 14.49
CA VAL A 156 -41.53 7.74 14.64
C VAL A 156 -40.91 6.54 15.34
N LEU A 157 -39.70 6.12 14.96
CA LEU A 157 -38.99 4.99 15.59
C LEU A 157 -38.58 5.29 17.05
N ASP A 158 -38.26 6.54 17.40
CA ASP A 158 -38.00 6.94 18.80
C ASP A 158 -39.29 6.82 19.64
N ALA A 159 -40.47 7.15 19.08
CA ALA A 159 -41.75 7.07 19.77
C ALA A 159 -42.42 5.68 19.71
N LYS A 160 -42.16 4.92 18.67
CA LYS A 160 -42.73 3.60 18.37
C LYS A 160 -41.58 2.69 17.93
N PRO A 161 -40.72 2.21 18.85
CA PRO A 161 -39.57 1.39 18.54
C PRO A 161 -39.96 0.13 17.78
N LEU A 162 -39.08 -0.31 16.89
CA LEU A 162 -39.26 -1.48 16.06
C LEU A 162 -37.96 -2.30 16.06
N GLY A 163 -38.03 -3.62 16.25
CA GLY A 163 -36.91 -4.53 16.08
C GLY A 163 -36.55 -4.76 14.62
N ILE A 164 -35.33 -5.18 14.36
CA ILE A 164 -34.79 -5.30 12.98
C ILE A 164 -35.65 -6.21 12.09
N ASP A 165 -36.21 -7.27 12.65
CA ASP A 165 -37.06 -8.26 11.91
C ASP A 165 -38.55 -8.17 12.31
N GLU A 166 -38.93 -7.14 13.08
CA GLU A 166 -40.29 -6.98 13.52
C GLU A 166 -41.13 -6.19 12.49
N PRO A 167 -42.35 -6.64 12.15
CA PRO A 167 -43.25 -5.90 11.31
C PRO A 167 -43.84 -4.65 12.05
N GLY A 168 -43.87 -4.68 13.38
CA GLY A 168 -44.46 -3.69 14.22
C GLY A 168 -46.02 -3.72 14.25
N PRO A 169 -46.61 -2.75 14.92
CA PRO A 169 -48.08 -2.64 14.99
C PRO A 169 -48.69 -2.41 13.60
N THR A 170 -49.94 -2.88 13.44
CA THR A 170 -50.70 -2.67 12.22
C THR A 170 -51.32 -1.26 12.24
N ILE A 171 -51.09 -0.52 11.19
CA ILE A 171 -51.74 0.76 10.88
C ILE A 171 -52.98 0.45 10.03
N THR A 172 -54.12 1.01 10.39
CA THR A 172 -55.33 0.94 9.57
C THR A 172 -55.62 2.34 9.04
N PHE A 173 -55.53 2.48 7.72
CA PHE A 173 -55.74 3.80 7.09
C PHE A 173 -57.20 4.22 7.13
N THR A 174 -57.43 5.47 7.49
CA THR A 174 -58.75 6.10 7.57
C THR A 174 -59.17 6.70 6.23
N ALA A 175 -60.37 7.27 6.14
CA ALA A 175 -60.78 8.05 4.97
C ALA A 175 -59.90 9.30 4.79
N ALA A 176 -59.50 9.95 5.90
CA ALA A 176 -58.63 11.10 5.85
C ALA A 176 -57.22 10.75 5.33
N ASP A 177 -56.73 9.50 5.56
CA ASP A 177 -55.46 9.04 5.01
C ASP A 177 -55.57 8.70 3.50
N ASP A 178 -56.71 8.16 3.03
CA ASP A 178 -57.01 7.95 1.61
C ASP A 178 -56.97 9.30 0.83
N ASP A 179 -57.58 10.37 1.41
CA ASP A 179 -57.59 11.72 0.83
C ASP A 179 -56.17 12.34 0.71
N LEU A 180 -55.18 11.86 1.45
CA LEU A 180 -53.80 12.33 1.34
C LEU A 180 -53.17 12.00 -0.01
N TYR A 181 -53.62 10.91 -0.68
CA TYR A 181 -53.14 10.63 -2.02
C TYR A 181 -53.44 11.78 -2.97
N ASP A 182 -54.69 12.23 -3.05
CA ASP A 182 -55.11 13.33 -3.94
C ASP A 182 -54.47 14.66 -3.52
N LYS A 183 -54.41 14.93 -2.19
CA LYS A 183 -53.73 16.12 -1.65
C LYS A 183 -52.29 16.26 -2.20
N TYR A 184 -51.51 15.23 -2.08
CA TYR A 184 -50.11 15.29 -2.47
C TYR A 184 -49.90 15.14 -3.98
N TYR A 185 -50.79 14.41 -4.67
CA TYR A 185 -50.80 14.34 -6.13
C TYR A 185 -50.96 15.70 -6.80
N VAL A 186 -51.93 16.50 -6.32
CA VAL A 186 -52.18 17.88 -6.80
C VAL A 186 -50.99 18.81 -6.52
N LEU A 187 -50.24 18.57 -5.44
CA LEU A 187 -49.05 19.33 -5.10
C LEU A 187 -47.81 18.90 -5.91
N GLY A 188 -47.95 17.91 -6.82
CA GLY A 188 -46.84 17.37 -7.59
C GLY A 188 -45.81 16.58 -6.77
N ALA A 189 -46.19 16.16 -5.57
CA ALA A 189 -45.35 15.33 -4.71
C ALA A 189 -45.47 13.86 -5.08
N THR A 190 -44.42 13.07 -4.76
CA THR A 190 -44.49 11.61 -4.93
C THR A 190 -45.51 11.02 -3.97
N THR A 191 -46.41 10.20 -4.51
CA THR A 191 -47.46 9.47 -3.76
C THR A 191 -47.42 7.99 -4.11
N HIS A 192 -47.96 7.16 -3.24
CA HIS A 192 -48.20 5.73 -3.50
C HIS A 192 -49.66 5.42 -3.09
N THR A 193 -50.26 4.40 -3.72
CA THR A 193 -51.65 4.00 -3.45
C THR A 193 -51.88 3.75 -1.95
N MET A 194 -53.02 4.19 -1.45
CA MET A 194 -53.46 4.05 -0.06
C MET A 194 -54.98 4.13 -0.04
N LYS A 195 -55.64 3.18 0.60
CA LYS A 195 -57.09 3.13 0.62
C LYS A 195 -57.65 3.07 2.03
N LYS A 196 -58.80 3.69 2.23
CA LYS A 196 -59.56 3.58 3.46
C LYS A 196 -59.82 2.12 3.84
N GLY A 197 -59.50 1.76 5.08
CA GLY A 197 -59.66 0.42 5.61
C GLY A 197 -58.54 -0.54 5.29
N GLU A 198 -57.61 -0.14 4.46
CA GLU A 198 -56.37 -0.90 4.20
C GLU A 198 -55.52 -0.99 5.48
N ARG A 199 -54.89 -2.15 5.65
CA ARG A 199 -54.06 -2.47 6.83
C ARG A 199 -52.63 -2.77 6.39
N MET A 200 -51.71 -2.08 7.00
CA MET A 200 -50.28 -2.22 6.69
C MET A 200 -49.49 -2.24 8.00
N THR A 201 -48.36 -2.95 8.02
CA THR A 201 -47.49 -2.92 9.19
C THR A 201 -46.73 -1.59 9.29
N GLN A 202 -46.27 -1.23 10.48
CA GLN A 202 -45.42 -0.04 10.65
C GLN A 202 -44.20 -0.10 9.74
N ARG A 203 -43.57 -1.27 9.62
CA ARG A 203 -42.40 -1.50 8.74
C ARG A 203 -42.75 -1.20 7.28
N ASP A 204 -43.77 -1.84 6.73
CA ASP A 204 -44.16 -1.66 5.33
C ASP A 204 -44.52 -0.17 5.03
N ALA A 205 -45.19 0.49 5.96
CA ALA A 205 -45.50 1.91 5.81
C ALA A 205 -44.26 2.81 5.81
N LEU A 206 -43.25 2.54 6.66
CA LEU A 206 -41.96 3.21 6.65
C LEU A 206 -41.17 2.91 5.37
N GLU A 207 -41.19 1.66 4.89
CA GLU A 207 -40.57 1.25 3.65
C GLU A 207 -41.15 2.02 2.44
N VAL A 208 -42.46 2.07 2.29
CA VAL A 208 -43.09 2.85 1.21
C VAL A 208 -42.76 4.34 1.34
N MET A 209 -42.81 4.89 2.54
CA MET A 209 -42.48 6.29 2.81
C MET A 209 -41.06 6.64 2.34
N LEU A 210 -40.06 5.77 2.62
CA LEU A 210 -38.66 6.06 2.41
C LEU A 210 -38.21 5.69 1.01
N VAL A 211 -38.52 4.48 0.54
CA VAL A 211 -38.05 3.93 -0.75
C VAL A 211 -38.80 4.60 -1.91
N ALA A 212 -40.12 4.58 -1.90
CA ALA A 212 -40.95 5.30 -2.86
C ALA A 212 -40.87 6.82 -2.69
N SER A 213 -40.40 7.30 -1.54
CA SER A 213 -40.50 8.71 -1.17
C SER A 213 -41.94 9.24 -1.04
N ALA A 214 -42.90 8.36 -0.69
CA ALA A 214 -44.32 8.66 -0.69
C ALA A 214 -44.72 9.69 0.40
N SER A 215 -45.20 10.86 -0.02
CA SER A 215 -45.55 11.96 0.88
C SER A 215 -46.82 11.70 1.66
N ASN A 216 -47.84 11.05 1.05
CA ASN A 216 -49.04 10.63 1.73
C ASN A 216 -48.75 9.63 2.86
N TYR A 217 -47.82 8.70 2.69
CA TYR A 217 -47.40 7.79 3.76
C TYR A 217 -46.65 8.53 4.88
N ALA A 218 -45.84 9.53 4.56
CA ALA A 218 -45.17 10.31 5.59
C ALA A 218 -46.15 11.04 6.51
N GLU A 219 -47.18 11.65 5.96
CA GLU A 219 -48.20 12.32 6.80
C GLU A 219 -49.07 11.31 7.54
N ALA A 220 -49.49 10.20 6.89
CA ALA A 220 -50.33 9.18 7.53
C ALA A 220 -49.60 8.52 8.72
N VAL A 221 -48.31 8.13 8.54
CA VAL A 221 -47.48 7.55 9.60
C VAL A 221 -47.25 8.54 10.74
N ALA A 222 -46.98 9.82 10.44
CA ALA A 222 -46.81 10.85 11.44
C ALA A 222 -48.09 11.06 12.23
N ASN A 223 -49.26 11.13 11.56
CA ASN A 223 -50.56 11.27 12.21
C ASN A 223 -50.92 10.05 13.06
N TRP A 224 -50.63 8.84 12.58
CA TRP A 224 -50.79 7.62 13.35
C TRP A 224 -49.95 7.62 14.63
N ALA A 225 -48.68 8.01 14.53
CA ALA A 225 -47.75 7.96 15.66
C ALA A 225 -48.05 9.05 16.72
N PHE A 226 -48.45 10.24 16.30
CA PHE A 226 -48.56 11.45 17.17
C PHE A 226 -49.97 12.05 17.28
N GLY A 227 -50.94 11.47 16.60
CA GLY A 227 -52.36 11.85 16.69
C GLY A 227 -52.72 13.15 15.98
N SER A 228 -51.76 14.01 15.64
CA SER A 228 -52.02 15.29 14.97
C SER A 228 -50.73 15.89 14.38
N PRO A 229 -50.82 16.81 13.40
CA PRO A 229 -49.69 17.59 12.91
C PRO A 229 -48.97 18.40 13.98
N ALA A 230 -49.67 18.88 15.00
CA ALA A 230 -49.08 19.60 16.13
C ALA A 230 -48.29 18.64 17.05
N GLY A 231 -48.83 17.44 17.30
CA GLY A 231 -48.12 16.37 18.04
C GLY A 231 -46.82 15.98 17.36
N PHE A 232 -46.86 15.74 16.03
CA PHE A 232 -45.65 15.47 15.25
C PHE A 232 -44.62 16.60 15.35
N ARG A 233 -45.02 17.88 15.14
CA ARG A 233 -44.07 19.01 15.22
C ARG A 233 -43.43 19.13 16.59
N ASN A 234 -44.17 18.92 17.68
CA ASN A 234 -43.65 18.99 19.04
C ASN A 234 -42.66 17.86 19.30
N ALA A 235 -42.98 16.62 18.91
CA ALA A 235 -42.09 15.46 19.03
C ALA A 235 -40.81 15.69 18.22
N THR A 236 -40.93 16.13 16.96
CA THR A 236 -39.80 16.41 16.09
C THR A 236 -38.87 17.49 16.67
N LYS A 237 -39.45 18.61 17.16
CA LYS A 237 -38.66 19.68 17.79
C LYS A 237 -37.85 19.16 18.99
N THR A 238 -38.45 18.31 19.82
CA THR A 238 -37.79 17.73 20.99
C THR A 238 -36.70 16.77 20.55
N TRP A 239 -36.95 15.93 19.54
CA TRP A 239 -36.01 14.97 19.01
C TRP A 239 -34.80 15.66 18.36
N LEU A 240 -35.00 16.71 17.54
CA LEU A 240 -33.95 17.50 16.93
C LEU A 240 -33.03 18.12 17.99
N ALA A 241 -33.58 18.73 19.02
CA ALA A 241 -32.81 19.32 20.13
C ALA A 241 -32.01 18.27 20.90
N LYS A 242 -32.60 17.09 21.18
CA LYS A 242 -31.95 15.95 21.85
C LYS A 242 -30.70 15.46 21.06
N ASN A 243 -30.76 15.54 19.73
CA ASN A 243 -29.69 15.05 18.84
C ASN A 243 -28.75 16.18 18.34
N GLY A 244 -28.87 17.40 18.88
CA GLY A 244 -27.99 18.52 18.54
C GLY A 244 -28.23 19.14 17.16
N LEU A 245 -29.37 18.87 16.52
CA LEU A 245 -29.76 19.38 15.20
C LEU A 245 -30.47 20.74 15.35
N ASN A 246 -29.74 21.76 15.78
CA ASN A 246 -30.29 23.04 16.22
C ASN A 246 -30.59 24.01 15.06
N ALA A 247 -29.93 23.87 13.92
CA ALA A 247 -30.19 24.64 12.70
C ALA A 247 -31.27 23.96 11.81
N THR A 248 -31.68 22.73 12.15
CA THR A 248 -32.71 21.99 11.42
C THR A 248 -34.11 22.38 11.91
N VAL A 249 -34.96 22.73 10.96
CA VAL A 249 -36.37 23.05 11.21
C VAL A 249 -37.25 22.14 10.36
N VAL A 250 -38.23 21.49 10.98
CA VAL A 250 -39.21 20.64 10.32
C VAL A 250 -40.60 21.08 10.74
N VAL A 251 -41.39 21.58 9.79
CA VAL A 251 -42.77 22.08 10.04
C VAL A 251 -43.83 21.06 9.63
N GLU A 252 -43.45 20.06 8.78
CA GLU A 252 -44.36 18.99 8.36
C GLU A 252 -43.53 17.73 7.95
N PRO A 253 -44.17 16.53 7.88
CA PRO A 253 -43.43 15.26 7.79
C PRO A 253 -42.85 14.92 6.41
N THR A 254 -43.19 15.63 5.33
CA THR A 254 -42.95 15.18 3.96
C THR A 254 -41.76 15.87 3.28
N GLY A 255 -41.51 17.12 3.67
CA GLY A 255 -40.49 17.98 3.04
C GLY A 255 -40.99 18.76 1.83
N ILE A 256 -42.27 18.84 1.59
CA ILE A 256 -42.82 19.66 0.50
C ILE A 256 -42.88 21.14 0.88
N ASP A 257 -42.93 21.45 2.14
CA ASP A 257 -42.87 22.83 2.64
C ASP A 257 -41.38 23.29 2.66
N PRO A 258 -41.04 24.39 1.95
CA PRO A 258 -39.64 24.87 1.89
C PRO A 258 -39.12 25.38 3.24
N ARG A 259 -39.91 25.49 4.27
CA ARG A 259 -39.51 25.80 5.65
C ARG A 259 -38.93 24.58 6.37
N ASN A 260 -39.01 23.37 5.79
CA ASN A 260 -38.24 22.24 6.23
C ASN A 260 -36.79 22.45 5.75
N VAL A 261 -35.94 22.98 6.62
CA VAL A 261 -34.57 23.35 6.31
C VAL A 261 -33.59 22.63 7.20
N SER A 262 -32.39 22.43 6.70
CA SER A 262 -31.22 21.95 7.46
C SER A 262 -29.95 22.47 6.82
N THR A 263 -28.81 22.22 7.48
CA THR A 263 -27.46 22.47 6.96
C THR A 263 -26.83 21.18 6.55
N PRO A 264 -25.92 21.18 5.54
CA PRO A 264 -25.11 19.99 5.22
C PRO A 264 -24.38 19.40 6.44
N ALA A 265 -23.85 20.25 7.33
CA ALA A 265 -23.16 19.81 8.55
C ALA A 265 -24.09 19.01 9.49
N GLU A 266 -25.31 19.49 9.75
CA GLU A 266 -26.27 18.75 10.57
C GLU A 266 -26.82 17.50 9.87
N LEU A 267 -26.91 17.51 8.54
CA LEU A 267 -27.29 16.34 7.77
C LEU A 267 -26.25 15.21 7.85
N ILE A 268 -24.98 15.50 8.09
CA ILE A 268 -23.99 14.44 8.41
C ILE A 268 -24.38 13.71 9.70
N THR A 269 -24.74 14.46 10.74
CA THR A 269 -25.24 13.88 12.00
C THR A 269 -26.52 13.07 11.77
N LEU A 270 -27.45 13.59 11.00
CA LEU A 270 -28.70 12.89 10.64
C LEU A 270 -28.38 11.59 9.87
N GLY A 271 -27.46 11.62 8.91
CA GLY A 271 -27.06 10.45 8.14
C GLY A 271 -26.44 9.35 9.02
N ARG A 272 -25.61 9.73 9.97
CA ARG A 272 -25.04 8.80 10.96
C ARG A 272 -26.12 8.19 11.86
N LEU A 273 -27.05 8.99 12.35
CA LEU A 273 -28.21 8.50 13.14
C LEU A 273 -29.06 7.54 12.33
N ALA A 274 -29.32 7.84 11.05
CA ALA A 274 -30.08 6.98 10.16
C ALA A 274 -29.42 5.62 9.90
N MET A 275 -28.10 5.61 9.71
CA MET A 275 -27.36 4.38 9.46
C MET A 275 -27.05 3.60 10.75
N ALA A 276 -27.11 4.24 11.91
CA ALA A 276 -26.99 3.59 13.22
C ALA A 276 -28.29 2.92 13.69
N ASP A 277 -29.44 3.36 13.18
CA ASP A 277 -30.71 2.67 13.43
C ASP A 277 -30.82 1.44 12.52
N PRO A 278 -30.87 0.21 13.08
CA PRO A 278 -30.80 -1.00 12.29
C PRO A 278 -31.99 -1.21 11.35
N VAL A 279 -33.17 -0.71 11.72
CA VAL A 279 -34.37 -0.79 10.87
C VAL A 279 -34.27 0.17 9.71
N LEU A 280 -33.88 1.40 9.99
CA LEU A 280 -33.78 2.43 8.96
C LEU A 280 -32.63 2.12 7.97
N ALA A 281 -31.51 1.64 8.48
CA ALA A 281 -30.37 1.23 7.64
C ALA A 281 -30.77 0.16 6.61
N VAL A 282 -31.52 -0.85 7.01
CA VAL A 282 -32.03 -1.90 6.10
C VAL A 282 -32.98 -1.30 5.06
N ILE A 283 -33.93 -0.47 5.48
CA ILE A 283 -34.92 0.13 4.59
C ILE A 283 -34.26 0.99 3.50
N VAL A 284 -33.35 1.89 3.88
CA VAL A 284 -32.76 2.85 2.93
C VAL A 284 -31.76 2.21 1.96
N GLN A 285 -31.26 1.03 2.28
CA GLN A 285 -30.39 0.23 1.40
C GLN A 285 -31.17 -0.55 0.33
N SER A 286 -32.51 -0.74 0.51
CA SER A 286 -33.33 -1.55 -0.39
C SER A 286 -33.48 -0.87 -1.76
N PRO A 287 -33.05 -1.49 -2.87
CA PRO A 287 -33.15 -0.89 -4.20
C PRO A 287 -34.59 -0.86 -4.72
N SER A 288 -35.42 -1.77 -4.23
CA SER A 288 -36.83 -1.87 -4.57
C SER A 288 -37.61 -2.56 -3.47
N LEU A 289 -38.93 -2.36 -3.45
CA LEU A 289 -39.85 -3.01 -2.54
C LEU A 289 -40.94 -3.74 -3.33
N ASP A 290 -41.33 -4.88 -2.81
CA ASP A 290 -42.53 -5.61 -3.23
C ASP A 290 -43.48 -5.70 -2.04
N VAL A 291 -44.40 -4.71 -1.94
CA VAL A 291 -45.36 -4.63 -0.86
C VAL A 291 -46.66 -5.32 -1.29
N PRO A 292 -47.13 -6.32 -0.55
CA PRO A 292 -48.33 -7.08 -0.92
C PRO A 292 -49.52 -6.17 -1.19
N GLY A 293 -50.17 -6.34 -2.35
CA GLY A 293 -51.31 -5.52 -2.77
C GLY A 293 -50.98 -4.19 -3.44
N HIS A 294 -49.69 -3.87 -3.58
CA HIS A 294 -49.23 -2.65 -4.22
C HIS A 294 -48.36 -2.97 -5.45
N SER A 295 -48.18 -1.98 -6.34
CA SER A 295 -47.21 -2.12 -7.42
C SER A 295 -45.79 -2.07 -6.85
N PRO A 296 -44.83 -2.84 -7.42
CA PRO A 296 -43.43 -2.78 -7.02
C PRO A 296 -42.89 -1.33 -7.09
N VAL A 297 -42.06 -0.98 -6.12
CA VAL A 297 -41.53 0.37 -5.96
C VAL A 297 -40.01 0.34 -6.07
N SER A 298 -39.47 1.24 -6.87
CA SER A 298 -38.02 1.41 -6.96
C SER A 298 -37.55 2.54 -6.02
N ASN A 299 -36.35 2.37 -5.46
CA ASN A 299 -35.76 3.44 -4.65
C ASN A 299 -35.42 4.65 -5.52
N SER A 300 -35.75 5.82 -5.01
CA SER A 300 -35.45 7.08 -5.67
C SER A 300 -33.95 7.43 -5.70
N ASN A 301 -33.11 6.73 -4.93
CA ASN A 301 -31.66 6.84 -4.94
C ASN A 301 -31.04 5.91 -5.99
N THR A 302 -30.80 6.43 -7.17
CA THR A 302 -30.22 5.67 -8.29
C THR A 302 -28.75 5.32 -8.09
N LEU A 303 -28.06 5.86 -7.07
CA LEU A 303 -26.67 5.54 -6.74
C LEU A 303 -26.51 4.28 -5.89
N LEU A 304 -27.60 3.69 -5.38
CA LEU A 304 -27.49 2.46 -4.57
C LEU A 304 -26.70 1.37 -5.31
N GLY A 305 -25.72 0.81 -4.62
CA GLY A 305 -24.79 -0.20 -5.14
C GLY A 305 -23.65 0.35 -5.99
N GLN A 306 -23.66 1.62 -6.38
CA GLN A 306 -22.59 2.26 -7.14
C GLN A 306 -21.61 2.93 -6.18
N GLY A 307 -20.28 2.71 -6.39
CA GLY A 307 -19.25 3.33 -5.54
C GLY A 307 -19.37 2.99 -4.04
N GLY A 308 -20.03 1.88 -3.71
CA GLY A 308 -20.29 1.46 -2.33
C GLY A 308 -21.45 2.20 -1.65
N VAL A 309 -22.23 3.02 -2.39
CA VAL A 309 -23.39 3.74 -1.85
C VAL A 309 -24.44 2.76 -1.35
N ASN A 310 -24.81 2.87 -0.07
CA ASN A 310 -25.73 1.99 0.64
C ASN A 310 -26.89 2.74 1.35
N GLY A 311 -27.13 3.97 0.98
CA GLY A 311 -28.23 4.81 1.53
C GLY A 311 -28.08 6.24 1.02
N ILE A 312 -28.87 7.23 1.44
CA ILE A 312 -29.94 7.23 2.45
C ILE A 312 -31.22 7.77 1.81
N LYS A 313 -31.20 9.06 1.34
CA LYS A 313 -32.40 9.67 0.81
C LYS A 313 -32.14 10.80 -0.17
N THR A 314 -32.87 10.77 -1.28
CA THR A 314 -32.98 11.88 -2.23
C THR A 314 -34.04 12.88 -1.83
N GLY A 315 -33.89 14.12 -2.28
CA GLY A 315 -34.89 15.15 -2.19
C GLY A 315 -34.89 16.02 -3.45
N THR A 316 -36.07 16.50 -3.89
CA THR A 316 -36.16 17.48 -4.97
C THR A 316 -37.34 18.39 -4.67
N LEU A 317 -37.14 19.70 -4.75
CA LEU A 317 -38.16 20.69 -4.52
C LEU A 317 -37.90 21.91 -5.43
N ALA A 318 -38.80 22.15 -6.36
CA ALA A 318 -38.70 23.33 -7.23
C ALA A 318 -39.08 24.62 -6.43
N PRO A 319 -38.38 25.73 -6.57
CA PRO A 319 -37.18 25.94 -7.41
C PRO A 319 -35.85 25.66 -6.69
N TYR A 320 -35.84 24.98 -5.56
CA TYR A 320 -34.72 24.86 -4.63
C TYR A 320 -33.70 23.77 -5.05
N GLY A 321 -34.00 23.01 -6.11
CA GLY A 321 -33.06 22.06 -6.67
C GLY A 321 -33.13 20.64 -6.12
N SER A 322 -32.10 19.88 -6.35
CA SER A 322 -31.97 18.47 -5.93
C SER A 322 -31.02 18.29 -4.77
N ASN A 323 -31.36 17.38 -3.88
CA ASN A 323 -30.63 17.08 -2.64
C ASN A 323 -30.33 15.59 -2.55
N LEU A 324 -29.22 15.25 -1.91
CA LEU A 324 -28.88 13.88 -1.55
C LEU A 324 -28.22 13.85 -0.18
N LEU A 325 -28.79 13.07 0.72
CA LEU A 325 -28.13 12.57 1.92
C LEU A 325 -27.74 11.12 1.61
N PHE A 326 -26.43 10.80 1.69
CA PHE A 326 -25.93 9.47 1.33
C PHE A 326 -24.97 8.90 2.36
N SER A 327 -24.88 7.59 2.35
CA SER A 327 -23.82 6.80 2.98
C SER A 327 -23.17 5.92 1.93
N SER A 328 -21.88 5.66 2.07
CA SER A 328 -21.12 4.75 1.21
C SER A 328 -20.07 4.03 2.03
N VAL A 329 -19.79 2.76 1.68
CA VAL A 329 -18.72 1.95 2.25
C VAL A 329 -17.72 1.65 1.16
N ILE A 330 -16.45 2.08 1.35
CA ILE A 330 -15.40 2.01 0.32
C ILE A 330 -14.23 1.19 0.85
N ASP A 331 -13.92 0.10 0.16
CA ASP A 331 -12.67 -0.63 0.37
C ASP A 331 -11.53 0.05 -0.41
N VAL A 332 -10.50 0.46 0.31
CA VAL A 332 -9.27 1.09 -0.22
C VAL A 332 -8.01 0.25 0.06
N GLY A 333 -8.18 -0.97 0.57
CA GLY A 333 -7.08 -1.92 0.80
C GLY A 333 -6.26 -1.68 2.07
N ILE A 334 -6.78 -0.92 3.03
CA ILE A 334 -6.08 -0.63 4.30
C ILE A 334 -6.47 -1.58 5.45
N GLY A 335 -7.34 -2.54 5.22
CA GLY A 335 -7.89 -3.46 6.21
C GLY A 335 -9.38 -3.25 6.36
N GLU A 336 -9.83 -2.38 7.26
CA GLU A 336 -11.24 -2.04 7.41
C GLU A 336 -11.69 -1.07 6.31
N PRO A 337 -12.92 -1.23 5.77
CA PRO A 337 -13.47 -0.31 4.79
C PRO A 337 -13.76 1.05 5.42
N LEU A 338 -13.70 2.09 4.59
CA LEU A 338 -14.05 3.45 5.00
C LEU A 338 -15.55 3.66 4.89
N THR A 339 -16.12 4.41 5.85
CA THR A 339 -17.49 4.92 5.76
C THR A 339 -17.46 6.37 5.32
N VAL A 340 -18.21 6.68 4.27
CA VAL A 340 -18.41 8.05 3.79
C VAL A 340 -19.86 8.44 4.05
N THR A 341 -20.06 9.50 4.84
CA THR A 341 -21.37 10.13 5.00
C THR A 341 -21.34 11.49 4.32
N GLY A 342 -22.28 11.74 3.42
CA GLY A 342 -22.32 13.00 2.68
C GLY A 342 -23.71 13.57 2.53
N ALA A 343 -23.79 14.90 2.50
CA ALA A 343 -24.98 15.66 2.22
C ALA A 343 -24.71 16.76 1.20
N THR A 344 -25.52 16.84 0.16
CA THR A 344 -25.49 17.93 -0.82
C THR A 344 -26.90 18.49 -0.99
N LEU A 345 -27.03 19.81 -0.91
CA LEU A 345 -28.27 20.54 -0.99
C LEU A 345 -28.25 21.57 -2.11
N GLY A 346 -29.32 21.63 -2.91
CA GLY A 346 -29.51 22.66 -3.92
C GLY A 346 -28.69 22.44 -5.21
N ALA A 347 -28.39 21.20 -5.57
CA ALA A 347 -27.82 20.88 -6.87
C ALA A 347 -28.81 21.16 -8.01
N PHE A 348 -28.30 21.39 -9.21
CA PHE A 348 -29.13 21.76 -10.35
C PHE A 348 -30.17 20.68 -10.71
N ASP A 349 -29.74 19.43 -10.82
CA ASP A 349 -30.60 18.27 -11.07
C ASP A 349 -30.01 17.01 -10.41
N ARG A 350 -30.77 15.89 -10.47
CA ARG A 350 -30.33 14.61 -9.86
C ARG A 350 -29.17 13.96 -10.59
N ASP A 351 -29.12 14.10 -11.92
CA ASP A 351 -28.10 13.43 -12.73
C ASP A 351 -26.73 14.08 -12.56
N SER A 352 -26.70 15.43 -12.56
CA SER A 352 -25.47 16.16 -12.24
C SER A 352 -24.98 15.88 -10.83
N LEU A 353 -25.88 15.90 -9.85
CA LEU A 353 -25.59 15.58 -8.46
C LEU A 353 -25.00 14.16 -8.35
N SER A 354 -25.59 13.17 -9.00
CA SER A 354 -25.12 11.79 -8.98
C SER A 354 -23.69 11.67 -9.55
N ARG A 355 -23.42 12.35 -10.65
CA ARG A 355 -22.05 12.37 -11.25
C ARG A 355 -21.03 13.02 -10.32
N GLU A 356 -21.38 14.14 -9.70
CA GLU A 356 -20.51 14.84 -8.76
C GLU A 356 -20.19 13.99 -7.52
N ILE A 357 -21.20 13.32 -6.94
CA ILE A 357 -21.00 12.40 -5.82
C ILE A 357 -20.09 11.24 -6.21
N MET A 358 -20.28 10.63 -7.39
CA MET A 358 -19.41 9.57 -7.86
C MET A 358 -17.96 10.06 -8.07
N THR A 359 -17.78 11.28 -8.58
CA THR A 359 -16.45 11.91 -8.70
C THR A 359 -15.81 12.11 -7.32
N THR A 360 -16.59 12.55 -6.34
CA THR A 360 -16.12 12.67 -4.96
C THR A 360 -15.64 11.33 -4.40
N LEU A 361 -16.47 10.27 -4.50
CA LEU A 361 -16.11 8.93 -4.01
C LEU A 361 -14.88 8.38 -4.71
N GLN A 362 -14.75 8.61 -6.02
CA GLN A 362 -13.55 8.24 -6.78
C GLN A 362 -12.31 9.02 -6.33
N SER A 363 -12.45 10.31 -6.03
CA SER A 363 -11.32 11.13 -5.55
C SER A 363 -10.82 10.67 -4.18
N ILE A 364 -11.72 10.28 -3.27
CA ILE A 364 -11.39 9.69 -1.97
C ILE A 364 -10.61 8.38 -2.18
N LYS A 365 -11.17 7.46 -2.98
CA LYS A 365 -10.50 6.19 -3.29
C LYS A 365 -9.15 6.40 -3.97
N GLY A 366 -9.07 7.35 -4.90
CA GLY A 366 -7.85 7.68 -5.64
C GLY A 366 -6.74 8.31 -4.80
N GLY A 367 -7.01 8.73 -3.57
CA GLY A 367 -6.00 9.17 -2.60
C GLY A 367 -5.18 8.01 -2.03
N PHE A 368 -5.72 6.79 -2.02
CA PHE A 368 -5.02 5.56 -1.65
C PHE A 368 -4.47 4.90 -2.91
N ARG A 369 -3.16 4.72 -2.98
CA ARG A 369 -2.50 4.21 -4.19
C ARG A 369 -1.41 3.21 -3.88
N SER A 370 -1.36 2.14 -4.65
CA SER A 370 -0.22 1.25 -4.67
C SER A 370 0.83 1.84 -5.61
N ILE A 371 1.94 2.34 -5.05
CA ILE A 371 3.05 2.92 -5.82
C ILE A 371 4.12 1.86 -6.07
N PRO A 372 4.78 1.87 -7.25
CA PRO A 372 5.95 1.03 -7.51
C PRO A 372 7.14 1.56 -6.70
N LEU A 373 7.87 0.65 -6.07
CA LEU A 373 9.06 0.95 -5.27
C LEU A 373 10.34 0.66 -6.06
N VAL A 374 10.41 -0.51 -6.63
CA VAL A 374 11.55 -1.01 -7.40
C VAL A 374 11.14 -2.17 -8.29
N ASP A 375 11.72 -2.25 -9.48
CA ASP A 375 11.54 -3.38 -10.39
C ASP A 375 12.42 -4.57 -9.98
N GLN A 376 12.02 -5.78 -10.39
CA GLN A 376 12.87 -6.97 -10.27
C GLN A 376 14.13 -6.82 -11.14
N GLY A 377 15.29 -7.28 -10.64
CA GLY A 377 16.57 -7.21 -11.36
C GLY A 377 17.21 -5.81 -11.36
N ARG A 378 16.69 -4.85 -10.58
CA ARG A 378 17.32 -3.54 -10.44
C ARG A 378 18.65 -3.66 -9.70
N VAL A 379 19.75 -3.25 -10.34
CA VAL A 379 21.07 -3.19 -9.71
C VAL A 379 21.10 -2.11 -8.63
N LEU A 380 21.49 -2.49 -7.42
CA LEU A 380 21.67 -1.58 -6.28
C LEU A 380 23.13 -1.32 -5.93
N GLY A 381 24.05 -2.12 -6.46
CA GLY A 381 25.47 -2.00 -6.22
C GLY A 381 26.21 -3.30 -6.41
N THR A 382 27.36 -3.45 -5.75
CA THR A 382 28.26 -4.59 -5.91
C THR A 382 28.81 -5.06 -4.57
N TYR A 383 29.12 -6.35 -4.48
CA TYR A 383 30.08 -6.91 -3.55
C TYR A 383 31.46 -6.92 -4.20
N THR A 384 32.48 -6.56 -3.44
CA THR A 384 33.88 -6.68 -3.85
C THR A 384 34.67 -7.45 -2.78
N THR A 385 35.46 -8.41 -3.21
CA THR A 385 36.27 -9.22 -2.33
C THR A 385 37.72 -8.69 -2.23
N PRO A 386 38.45 -9.01 -1.17
CA PRO A 386 39.87 -8.66 -1.05
C PRO A 386 40.76 -9.30 -2.14
N TRP A 387 40.32 -10.40 -2.77
CA TRP A 387 41.05 -11.06 -3.86
C TRP A 387 40.66 -10.60 -5.26
N GLY A 388 39.84 -9.51 -5.35
CA GLY A 388 39.52 -8.85 -6.60
C GLY A 388 38.32 -9.40 -7.36
N ASP A 389 37.61 -10.37 -6.79
CA ASP A 389 36.36 -10.87 -7.37
C ASP A 389 35.20 -9.95 -7.01
N SER A 390 34.14 -9.89 -7.84
CA SER A 390 32.99 -9.03 -7.60
C SER A 390 31.72 -9.59 -8.24
N ALA A 391 30.58 -9.31 -7.61
CA ALA A 391 29.27 -9.63 -8.16
C ALA A 391 28.29 -8.46 -7.92
N SER A 392 27.38 -8.25 -8.86
CA SER A 392 26.31 -7.27 -8.71
C SER A 392 25.28 -7.74 -7.69
N VAL A 393 24.62 -6.78 -7.03
CA VAL A 393 23.48 -7.04 -6.16
C VAL A 393 22.24 -6.45 -6.81
N VAL A 394 21.26 -7.30 -7.03
CA VAL A 394 20.00 -6.92 -7.67
C VAL A 394 18.80 -7.25 -6.78
N THR A 395 17.67 -6.60 -7.06
CA THR A 395 16.40 -6.90 -6.41
C THR A 395 15.84 -8.24 -6.92
N GLY A 396 15.51 -9.16 -6.02
CA GLY A 396 15.01 -10.50 -6.35
C GLY A 396 13.57 -10.53 -6.84
N LYS A 397 12.79 -9.46 -6.54
CA LYS A 397 11.41 -9.28 -7.01
C LYS A 397 11.07 -7.80 -7.14
N ALA A 398 10.00 -7.49 -7.87
CA ALA A 398 9.41 -6.16 -7.85
C ALA A 398 8.76 -5.87 -6.48
N GLY A 399 8.79 -4.60 -6.07
CA GLY A 399 8.17 -4.12 -4.85
C GLY A 399 7.10 -3.08 -5.12
N THR A 400 6.00 -3.14 -4.38
CA THR A 400 4.95 -2.10 -4.34
C THR A 400 4.57 -1.81 -2.90
N LEU A 401 4.00 -0.62 -2.65
CA LEU A 401 3.54 -0.22 -1.33
C LEU A 401 2.28 0.64 -1.45
N LEU A 402 1.24 0.31 -0.67
CA LEU A 402 0.06 1.15 -0.56
C LEU A 402 0.41 2.38 0.26
N THR A 403 0.09 3.55 -0.27
CA THR A 403 0.31 4.85 0.37
C THR A 403 -0.95 5.71 0.32
N TRP A 404 -1.02 6.70 1.18
CA TRP A 404 -2.01 7.78 1.13
C TRP A 404 -1.33 9.06 0.65
N SER A 405 -1.98 9.77 -0.31
CA SER A 405 -1.50 11.08 -0.75
C SER A 405 -0.02 11.04 -1.20
N ASP A 406 0.72 12.08 -0.86
CA ASP A 406 2.14 12.26 -1.09
C ASP A 406 3.02 11.77 0.07
N THR A 407 2.55 10.78 0.84
CA THR A 407 3.31 10.22 1.97
C THR A 407 4.73 9.88 1.53
N PRO A 408 5.77 10.45 2.19
CA PRO A 408 7.15 10.17 1.86
C PRO A 408 7.50 8.69 2.06
N VAL A 409 8.31 8.15 1.15
CA VAL A 409 8.83 6.79 1.26
C VAL A 409 10.29 6.84 1.64
N THR A 410 10.62 6.18 2.74
CA THR A 410 12.02 5.94 3.15
C THR A 410 12.43 4.54 2.81
N SER A 411 13.73 4.30 2.64
CA SER A 411 14.28 2.98 2.36
C SER A 411 15.52 2.70 3.19
N GLU A 412 15.65 1.47 3.64
CA GLU A 412 16.80 0.98 4.40
C GLU A 412 17.29 -0.34 3.79
N ILE A 413 18.60 -0.46 3.57
CA ILE A 413 19.23 -1.68 3.08
C ILE A 413 19.89 -2.40 4.25
N THR A 414 19.57 -3.68 4.40
CA THR A 414 20.28 -4.60 5.28
C THR A 414 20.95 -5.66 4.42
N SER A 415 22.25 -5.86 4.59
CA SER A 415 23.02 -6.87 3.86
C SER A 415 24.00 -7.60 4.76
N SER A 416 24.28 -8.87 4.45
CA SER A 416 25.28 -9.70 5.12
C SER A 416 26.55 -9.76 4.29
N SER A 417 27.71 -9.69 4.94
CA SER A 417 28.98 -9.96 4.28
C SER A 417 29.10 -11.46 3.96
N LEU A 418 29.71 -11.79 2.83
CA LEU A 418 29.93 -13.17 2.39
C LEU A 418 31.36 -13.36 1.89
N GLY A 419 31.91 -14.58 2.04
CA GLY A 419 33.22 -14.98 1.50
C GLY A 419 33.10 -15.61 0.12
N GLU A 420 31.95 -16.22 -0.18
CA GLU A 420 31.64 -16.88 -1.46
C GLU A 420 30.13 -16.90 -1.66
N GLY A 421 29.66 -17.05 -2.89
CA GLY A 421 28.22 -17.12 -3.17
C GLY A 421 27.91 -17.31 -4.64
N GLU A 422 26.89 -18.10 -4.92
CA GLU A 422 26.38 -18.32 -6.27
C GLU A 422 25.36 -17.27 -6.68
N SER A 423 25.16 -17.08 -7.98
CA SER A 423 24.10 -16.24 -8.53
C SER A 423 22.73 -16.67 -8.00
N GLY A 424 21.89 -15.70 -7.58
CA GLY A 424 20.59 -15.95 -6.95
C GLY A 424 20.65 -16.09 -5.42
N THR A 425 21.83 -16.16 -4.80
CA THR A 425 21.97 -16.18 -3.34
C THR A 425 21.38 -14.91 -2.74
N VAL A 426 20.48 -15.07 -1.74
CA VAL A 426 19.92 -13.93 -0.99
C VAL A 426 20.98 -13.39 -0.05
N VAL A 427 21.35 -12.12 -0.23
CA VAL A 427 22.41 -11.44 0.51
C VAL A 427 21.90 -10.34 1.43
N GLY A 428 20.59 -10.11 1.45
CA GLY A 428 19.97 -9.09 2.29
C GLY A 428 18.58 -8.72 1.83
N SER A 429 18.14 -7.54 2.24
CA SER A 429 16.87 -6.96 1.80
C SER A 429 16.94 -5.44 1.79
N ILE A 430 16.09 -4.84 0.96
CA ILE A 430 15.75 -3.43 1.05
C ILE A 430 14.33 -3.32 1.61
N THR A 431 14.17 -2.57 2.69
CA THR A 431 12.88 -2.32 3.33
C THR A 431 12.46 -0.89 3.06
N TYR A 432 11.29 -0.73 2.48
CA TYR A 432 10.64 0.56 2.23
C TYR A 432 9.57 0.80 3.27
N THR A 433 9.47 2.05 3.75
CA THR A 433 8.47 2.47 4.76
C THR A 433 7.77 3.73 4.30
N ALA A 434 6.44 3.71 4.33
CA ALA A 434 5.59 4.87 4.09
C ALA A 434 4.42 4.89 5.09
N GLY A 435 4.42 5.86 6.01
CA GLY A 435 3.45 5.90 7.10
C GLY A 435 3.45 4.58 7.89
N PRO A 436 2.29 3.92 8.05
CA PRO A 436 2.18 2.68 8.84
C PRO A 436 2.61 1.41 8.10
N ARG A 437 2.93 1.50 6.81
CA ARG A 437 3.18 0.34 5.95
C ARG A 437 4.65 0.17 5.63
N THR A 438 5.06 -1.09 5.56
CA THR A 438 6.38 -1.50 5.12
C THR A 438 6.28 -2.54 4.01
N SER A 439 7.28 -2.55 3.12
CA SER A 439 7.44 -3.57 2.09
C SER A 439 8.90 -3.95 2.00
N SER A 440 9.22 -5.24 2.09
CA SER A 440 10.59 -5.74 2.02
C SER A 440 10.80 -6.51 0.72
N VAL A 441 11.90 -6.18 0.04
CA VAL A 441 12.32 -6.79 -1.22
C VAL A 441 13.67 -7.47 -0.98
N PRO A 442 13.80 -8.79 -1.26
CA PRO A 442 15.08 -9.49 -1.10
C PRO A 442 16.12 -8.98 -2.11
N LEU A 443 17.36 -8.94 -1.67
CA LEU A 443 18.52 -8.65 -2.50
C LEU A 443 19.24 -9.95 -2.80
N VAL A 444 19.56 -10.17 -4.07
CA VAL A 444 20.22 -11.38 -4.55
C VAL A 444 21.48 -11.04 -5.33
N LEU A 445 22.44 -11.95 -5.32
CA LEU A 445 23.62 -11.85 -6.18
C LEU A 445 23.22 -12.05 -7.65
N ASP A 446 23.75 -11.19 -8.51
CA ASP A 446 23.77 -11.36 -9.96
C ASP A 446 25.24 -11.54 -10.39
N GLY A 447 25.65 -12.79 -10.55
CA GLY A 447 27.01 -13.26 -10.66
C GLY A 447 27.42 -14.15 -9.50
N THR A 448 28.61 -14.74 -9.61
CA THR A 448 29.17 -15.64 -8.61
C THR A 448 30.38 -14.98 -7.97
N ILE A 449 30.56 -15.15 -6.68
CA ILE A 449 31.80 -14.83 -5.95
C ILE A 449 32.49 -16.16 -5.63
N GLU A 450 33.58 -16.39 -6.31
CA GLU A 450 34.39 -17.58 -6.11
C GLU A 450 35.27 -17.43 -4.87
N PRO A 451 35.58 -18.53 -4.16
CA PRO A 451 36.52 -18.48 -3.05
C PRO A 451 37.93 -18.09 -3.52
N PRO A 452 38.76 -17.45 -2.66
CA PRO A 452 40.14 -17.09 -3.02
C PRO A 452 40.98 -18.33 -3.31
N SER A 453 41.82 -18.24 -4.36
CA SER A 453 42.72 -19.33 -4.73
C SER A 453 43.70 -19.68 -3.59
N ALA A 454 44.17 -20.93 -3.55
CA ALA A 454 45.20 -21.38 -2.60
C ALA A 454 46.45 -20.48 -2.65
N TRP A 455 46.83 -20.04 -3.86
CA TRP A 455 47.98 -19.14 -4.04
C TRP A 455 47.74 -17.80 -3.41
N TRP A 456 46.56 -17.19 -3.61
CA TRP A 456 46.21 -15.91 -3.02
C TRP A 456 46.25 -16.00 -1.47
N ARG A 457 45.69 -17.05 -0.89
CA ARG A 457 45.70 -17.27 0.57
C ARG A 457 47.09 -17.39 1.17
N LEU A 458 48.02 -18.02 0.41
CA LEU A 458 49.40 -18.14 0.84
C LEU A 458 50.22 -16.86 0.72
N THR A 459 49.82 -15.94 -0.16
CA THR A 459 50.59 -14.71 -0.44
C THR A 459 49.99 -13.45 0.21
N HIS A 460 48.81 -13.57 0.83
CA HIS A 460 48.10 -12.44 1.47
C HIS A 460 47.80 -12.75 2.95
N PRO A 461 48.83 -12.92 3.81
CA PRO A 461 48.61 -13.27 5.20
C PRO A 461 47.89 -12.21 6.00
N ALA A 462 48.04 -10.94 5.66
CA ALA A 462 47.36 -9.85 6.34
C ALA A 462 45.82 -9.98 6.22
N GLU A 463 45.34 -10.23 5.02
CA GLU A 463 43.92 -10.39 4.72
C GLU A 463 43.34 -11.69 5.27
N VAL A 464 44.13 -12.77 5.23
CA VAL A 464 43.70 -14.10 5.70
C VAL A 464 43.65 -14.18 7.22
N PHE A 465 44.54 -13.51 7.93
CA PHE A 465 44.59 -13.54 9.40
C PHE A 465 44.08 -12.28 10.08
N GLY A 466 43.71 -11.23 9.31
CA GLY A 466 43.05 -10.02 9.84
C GLY A 466 43.97 -9.09 10.63
N TRP A 467 45.25 -8.89 10.18
CA TRP A 467 46.24 -8.03 10.83
C TRP A 467 46.73 -6.88 9.97
#